data_394dd2c8bc58a8de8a7a9a5154ce4aae
#
_entry.id   394dd2c8bc58a8de8a7a9a5154ce4aae
#
_cell.length_a   1.000
_cell.length_b   1.000
_cell.length_c   1.000
_cell.angle_alpha   90.00
_cell.angle_beta   90.00
_cell.angle_gamma   90.00
#
_symmetry.space_group_name_H-M   'P 1'
#
loop_
_entity.id
_entity.type
_entity.pdbx_description
1 polymer ?
#
loop_
_entity_poly.entity_id
_entity_poly.type
_entity_poly.pdbx_seq_one_letter_code
_entity_poly.pdbx_strand_id
1 'polypeptide(L)' 'MRPSQCRAARALLDITQGRLAELAGMGLSTVVDFEKGRRKVSEEALRAMQGALNRAGVEFIDENGGGPGVRLRNGQKKKD' A
#
# COMPACT_ATOMS: atom_id res chain seq x y z
N MET A 1 -4.52 3.37 6.41
CA MET A 1 -4.31 2.17 5.56
C MET A 1 -4.16 0.95 6.46
N ARG A 2 -4.85 -0.11 6.13
CA ARG A 2 -4.75 -1.37 6.85
C ARG A 2 -3.76 -2.29 6.14
N PRO A 3 -3.17 -3.25 6.87
CA PRO A 3 -2.26 -4.21 6.23
C PRO A 3 -2.84 -4.88 5.00
N SER A 4 -4.14 -5.25 5.04
CA SER A 4 -4.77 -5.89 3.89
C SER A 4 -4.86 -4.95 2.69
N GLN A 5 -5.08 -3.66 2.94
CA GLN A 5 -5.10 -2.69 1.85
C GLN A 5 -3.73 -2.55 1.21
N CYS A 6 -2.68 -2.61 2.02
CA CYS A 6 -1.31 -2.53 1.50
C CYS A 6 -1.01 -3.71 0.58
N ARG A 7 -1.36 -4.92 1.02
CA ARG A 7 -1.16 -6.11 0.20
C ARG A 7 -1.97 -6.04 -1.10
N ALA A 8 -3.21 -5.60 -1.00
CA ALA A 8 -4.08 -5.47 -2.17
C ALA A 8 -3.55 -4.42 -3.15
N ALA A 9 -3.07 -3.30 -2.62
CA ALA A 9 -2.51 -2.25 -3.46
C ALA A 9 -1.29 -2.75 -4.22
N ARG A 10 -0.41 -3.50 -3.54
CA ARG A 10 0.75 -4.07 -4.21
C ARG A 10 0.32 -5.05 -5.31
N ALA A 11 -0.71 -5.84 -5.02
CA ALA A 11 -1.21 -6.78 -6.02
C ALA A 11 -1.76 -6.06 -7.25
N LEU A 12 -2.49 -4.98 -7.04
CA LEU A 12 -3.00 -4.18 -8.14
C LEU A 12 -1.88 -3.62 -9.01
N LEU A 13 -0.79 -3.23 -8.38
CA LEU A 13 0.36 -2.67 -9.08
C LEU A 13 1.34 -3.73 -9.55
N ASP A 14 1.15 -4.97 -9.09
CA ASP A 14 2.04 -6.07 -9.42
C ASP A 14 3.48 -5.79 -8.98
N ILE A 15 3.64 -5.26 -7.77
CA ILE A 15 4.95 -4.98 -7.22
C ILE A 15 5.20 -5.80 -5.96
N THR A 16 6.47 -6.00 -5.67
CA THR A 16 6.89 -6.77 -4.49
C THR A 16 6.96 -5.88 -3.25
N GLN A 17 7.06 -6.51 -2.09
CA GLN A 17 7.31 -5.78 -0.85
C GLN A 17 8.60 -4.99 -0.94
N GLY A 18 9.62 -5.57 -1.55
CA GLY A 18 10.90 -4.88 -1.71
C GLY A 18 10.79 -3.63 -2.57
N ARG A 19 9.99 -3.73 -3.64
CA ARG A 19 9.78 -2.57 -4.49
C ARG A 19 9.04 -1.46 -3.75
N LEU A 20 8.02 -1.84 -2.97
CA LEU A 20 7.32 -0.84 -2.16
C LEU A 20 8.27 -0.18 -1.17
N ALA A 21 9.11 -0.97 -0.52
CA ALA A 21 10.08 -0.42 0.43
C ALA A 21 10.98 0.61 -0.26
N GLU A 22 11.46 0.30 -1.46
CA GLU A 22 12.26 1.25 -2.23
C GLU A 22 11.50 2.53 -2.52
N LEU A 23 10.27 2.39 -3.01
CA LEU A 23 9.46 3.55 -3.37
C LEU A 23 9.15 4.42 -2.16
N ALA A 24 8.99 3.80 -1.01
CA ALA A 24 8.65 4.50 0.22
C ALA A 24 9.88 4.95 1.01
N GLY A 25 11.07 4.57 0.57
CA GLY A 25 12.31 4.97 1.23
C GLY A 25 12.51 4.34 2.58
N MET A 26 12.17 3.06 2.74
CA MET A 26 12.30 2.38 4.02
C MET A 26 12.84 0.98 3.81
N GLY A 27 13.14 0.32 4.92
CA GLY A 27 13.64 -1.05 4.87
C GLY A 27 12.54 -2.04 4.57
N LEU A 28 12.92 -3.14 3.94
CA LEU A 28 11.98 -4.21 3.61
C LEU A 28 11.27 -4.75 4.85
N SER A 29 12.00 -4.89 5.96
CA SER A 29 11.42 -5.45 7.18
C SER A 29 10.25 -4.63 7.70
N THR A 30 10.28 -3.32 7.50
CA THR A 30 9.18 -2.45 7.94
C THR A 30 7.90 -2.78 7.16
N VAL A 31 8.03 -2.96 5.86
CA VAL A 31 6.88 -3.33 5.02
C VAL A 31 6.36 -4.71 5.41
N VAL A 32 7.27 -5.66 5.57
CA VAL A 32 6.89 -7.03 5.93
C VAL A 32 6.14 -7.05 7.26
N ASP A 33 6.72 -6.38 8.27
CA ASP A 33 6.11 -6.36 9.60
C ASP A 33 4.74 -5.70 9.58
N PHE A 34 4.61 -4.61 8.84
CA PHE A 34 3.32 -3.94 8.75
C PHE A 34 2.28 -4.86 8.10
N GLU A 35 2.63 -5.47 6.98
CA GLU A 35 1.68 -6.29 6.23
C GLU A 35 1.26 -7.54 7.00
N LYS A 36 2.13 -8.03 7.87
CA LYS A 36 1.80 -9.18 8.69
C LYS A 36 1.13 -8.81 10.01
N GLY A 37 1.02 -7.53 10.29
CA GLY A 37 0.44 -7.06 11.52
C GLY A 37 1.28 -7.39 12.74
N ARG A 38 2.58 -7.63 12.54
CA ARG A 38 3.45 -8.05 13.64
C ARG A 38 3.73 -6.95 14.64
N ARG A 39 3.82 -5.74 14.15
CA ARG A 39 4.06 -4.62 15.04
C ARG A 39 3.48 -3.37 14.42
N LYS A 40 3.26 -2.41 15.28
CA LYS A 40 2.76 -1.12 14.87
C LYS A 40 3.92 -0.33 14.28
N VAL A 41 3.76 0.13 13.06
CA VAL A 41 4.76 1.01 12.46
C VAL A 41 4.40 2.45 12.79
N SER A 42 5.38 3.35 12.65
CA SER A 42 5.15 4.75 12.95
C SER A 42 4.17 5.37 11.95
N GLU A 43 3.53 6.46 12.38
CA GLU A 43 2.67 7.24 11.50
C GLU A 43 3.43 7.67 10.26
N GLU A 44 4.67 8.08 10.46
CA GLU A 44 5.50 8.54 9.37
C GLU A 44 5.74 7.44 8.34
N ALA A 45 6.06 6.24 8.82
CA ALA A 45 6.27 5.10 7.91
C ALA A 45 4.99 4.74 7.18
N LEU A 46 3.87 4.78 7.89
CA LEU A 46 2.59 4.47 7.30
C LEU A 46 2.24 5.46 6.18
N ARG A 47 2.47 6.74 6.43
CA ARG A 47 2.22 7.77 5.43
C ARG A 47 3.15 7.63 4.23
N ALA A 48 4.39 7.23 4.48
CA ALA A 48 5.35 7.03 3.38
C ALA A 48 4.91 5.90 2.47
N MET A 49 4.46 4.79 3.06
CA MET A 49 3.95 3.67 2.27
C MET A 49 2.71 4.05 1.48
N GLN A 50 1.76 4.69 2.15
CA GLN A 50 0.52 5.08 1.50
C GLN A 50 0.78 6.09 0.39
N GLY A 51 1.66 7.04 0.65
CA GLY A 51 2.02 8.04 -0.36
C GLY A 51 2.68 7.42 -1.58
N ALA A 52 3.57 6.43 -1.36
CA ALA A 52 4.22 5.74 -2.46
C ALA A 52 3.19 5.00 -3.33
N LEU A 53 2.25 4.33 -2.69
CA LEU A 53 1.21 3.60 -3.41
C LEU A 53 0.27 4.56 -4.16
N ASN A 54 -0.07 5.69 -3.52
CA ASN A 54 -0.88 6.71 -4.19
C ASN A 54 -0.19 7.24 -5.45
N ARG A 55 1.08 7.56 -5.33
CA ARG A 55 1.84 8.08 -6.48
C ARG A 55 1.97 7.04 -7.58
N ALA A 56 1.95 5.77 -7.20
CA ALA A 56 2.04 4.70 -8.19
C ALA A 56 0.69 4.39 -8.85
N GLY A 57 -0.39 5.02 -8.38
CA GLY A 57 -1.67 4.91 -9.06
C GLY A 57 -2.80 4.27 -8.29
N VAL A 58 -2.61 4.00 -7.01
CA VAL A 58 -3.66 3.36 -6.19
C VAL A 58 -4.43 4.42 -5.41
N GLU A 59 -5.74 4.28 -5.38
CA GLU A 59 -6.61 5.04 -4.51
C GLU A 59 -7.08 4.15 -3.37
N PHE A 60 -7.07 4.70 -2.17
CA PHE A 60 -7.58 3.97 -1.00
C PHE A 60 -9.02 4.38 -0.73
N ILE A 61 -9.85 3.38 -0.48
CA ILE A 61 -11.26 3.59 -0.23
C ILE A 61 -11.51 3.40 1.25
N ASP A 62 -11.97 4.45 1.90
CA ASP A 62 -12.26 4.38 3.33
C ASP A 62 -13.50 3.57 3.59
N GLU A 63 -13.54 3.00 4.78
CA GLU A 63 -14.69 2.23 5.20
C GLU A 63 -15.89 3.18 5.39
N ASN A 64 -16.95 2.96 4.65
CA ASN A 64 -18.16 3.75 4.79
C ASN A 64 -19.37 2.89 4.49
N GLY A 65 -19.50 1.81 5.26
CA GLY A 65 -20.62 0.90 5.11
C GLY A 65 -20.31 -0.33 4.31
N GLY A 66 -19.22 -0.31 3.54
CA GLY A 66 -18.86 -1.43 2.69
C GLY A 66 -17.48 -2.01 2.97
N GLY A 67 -16.82 -1.54 4.02
CA GLY A 67 -15.47 -1.97 4.30
C GLY A 67 -14.43 -1.20 3.50
N PRO A 68 -13.18 -1.18 3.96
CA PRO A 68 -12.11 -0.48 3.28
C PRO A 68 -11.67 -1.23 2.03
N GLY A 69 -11.15 -0.50 1.04
CA GLY A 69 -10.69 -1.13 -0.19
C GLY A 69 -9.62 -0.32 -0.87
N VAL A 70 -9.26 -0.76 -2.06
CA VAL A 70 -8.31 -0.07 -2.92
C VAL A 70 -8.74 -0.27 -4.37
N ARG A 71 -8.31 0.66 -5.22
CA ARG A 71 -8.54 0.53 -6.65
C ARG A 71 -7.48 1.32 -7.40
N LEU A 72 -7.29 0.99 -8.66
CA LEU A 72 -6.41 1.78 -9.51
C LEU A 72 -7.11 3.08 -9.86
N ARG A 73 -6.35 4.17 -9.86
CA ARG A 73 -6.88 5.48 -10.20
C ARG A 73 -7.34 5.47 -11.64
N ASN A 74 -8.40 6.21 -11.89
CA ASN A 74 -8.92 6.34 -13.23
C ASN A 74 -7.81 6.84 -14.16
N GLY A 75 -7.59 6.15 -15.26
CA GLY A 75 -6.53 6.48 -16.18
C GLY A 75 -5.22 5.74 -15.91
N GLN A 76 -5.10 5.11 -14.75
CA GLN A 76 -3.93 4.31 -14.40
C GLN A 76 -4.22 2.87 -14.78
N LYS A 77 -4.06 2.55 -16.02
CA LYS A 77 -4.38 1.22 -16.47
C LYS A 77 -3.19 0.32 -16.37
N LYS A 78 -3.38 -0.78 -15.71
CA LYS A 78 -2.40 -1.83 -15.68
C LYS A 78 -2.58 -2.66 -16.93
N LYS A 79 -1.51 -2.89 -17.62
CA LYS A 79 -1.56 -3.72 -18.81
C LYS A 79 -1.46 -5.17 -18.38
N ASP A 80 -2.41 -5.94 -18.69
CA ASP A 80 -2.43 -7.34 -18.30
C ASP A 80 -1.94 -8.24 -19.41
#